data_2a25f19bebd8601d2531669b431fcda2
#
_entry.id   2a25f19bebd8601d2531669b431fcda2
#
_cell.length_a   1.000
_cell.length_b   1.000
_cell.length_c   1.000
_cell.angle_alpha   90.00
_cell.angle_beta   90.00
_cell.angle_gamma   90.00
#
_symmetry.space_group_name_H-M   'P 1'
#
loop_
_entity.id
_entity.type
_entity.pdbx_description
1 polymer ?
#
loop_
_entity_poly.entity_id
_entity_poly.type
_entity_poly.pdbx_seq_one_letter_code
_entity_poly.pdbx_strand_id
1 'polypeptide(L)'
;MRSEPAYATEPLPLLGEIVAGRPGAVEGRAEACVPVSFDVLEIQRNARCFVLKVKGDSMIGAHIVDGDLVVLELRPPHDGAIVAALIDGEATLKRYVVRNGRPFLKAENPRYPELVPAQELVIQGVLRAVVRKAGA
;
A
#
# COMPACT_ATOMS: atom_id res chain seq x y z
N MET A 1 11.38 -18.66 34.70
CA MET A 1 11.32 -17.81 33.95
C MET A 1 10.92 -18.08 32.70
N ARG A 2 10.39 -17.56 32.09
CA ARG A 2 9.98 -17.81 30.94
C ARG A 2 10.40 -16.87 30.01
N SER A 3 10.61 -17.13 29.00
CA SER A 3 10.90 -16.19 28.08
C SER A 3 9.90 -16.21 27.07
N GLU A 4 9.36 -15.12 26.80
CA GLU A 4 8.51 -14.99 25.78
C GLU A 4 9.23 -14.64 24.60
N PRO A 5 8.92 -15.18 23.44
CA PRO A 5 9.42 -14.69 22.21
C PRO A 5 8.86 -13.31 22.05
N ALA A 6 9.70 -12.38 22.25
CA ALA A 6 9.27 -11.03 22.05
C ALA A 6 9.42 -10.71 20.61
N TYR A 7 8.37 -10.86 19.86
CA TYR A 7 8.33 -10.30 18.55
C TYR A 7 8.04 -8.83 18.73
N ALA A 8 9.08 -8.01 18.61
CA ALA A 8 8.91 -6.58 18.69
C ALA A 8 8.00 -6.12 17.57
N THR A 9 7.09 -5.22 17.89
CA THR A 9 6.25 -4.59 16.88
C THR A 9 6.66 -3.15 16.71
N GLU A 10 6.45 -2.65 15.48
CA GLU A 10 6.65 -1.25 15.16
C GLU A 10 5.29 -0.60 15.05
N PRO A 11 5.06 0.54 15.69
CA PRO A 11 3.79 1.24 15.53
C PRO A 11 3.79 1.97 14.20
N LEU A 12 3.05 1.48 13.23
CA LEU A 12 2.95 2.12 11.93
C LEU A 12 1.76 3.06 11.91
N PRO A 13 1.90 4.25 11.33
CA PRO A 13 0.77 5.17 11.24
C PRO A 13 -0.26 4.67 10.25
N LEU A 14 -1.52 4.70 10.65
CA LEU A 14 -2.66 4.49 9.75
C LEU A 14 -3.06 5.87 9.25
N LEU A 15 -2.83 6.12 7.97
CA LEU A 15 -3.03 7.44 7.39
C LEU A 15 -4.41 7.62 6.76
N GLY A 16 -5.34 6.72 7.09
CA GLY A 16 -6.69 6.82 6.59
C GLY A 16 -6.85 6.10 5.26
N GLU A 17 -7.78 6.58 4.46
CA GLU A 17 -8.01 6.04 3.13
C GLU A 17 -7.09 6.72 2.13
N ILE A 18 -6.88 6.06 1.01
CA ILE A 18 -6.13 6.67 -0.08
C ILE A 18 -7.01 7.76 -0.68
N VAL A 19 -6.55 8.99 -0.62
CA VAL A 19 -7.28 10.11 -1.17
C VAL A 19 -6.39 10.90 -2.11
N ALA A 20 -7.01 11.57 -3.07
CA ALA A 20 -6.28 12.43 -3.99
C ALA A 20 -5.57 13.52 -3.20
N GLY A 21 -4.36 13.82 -3.60
CA GLY A 21 -3.58 14.82 -2.91
C GLY A 21 -2.26 15.07 -3.59
N ARG A 22 -1.38 15.76 -2.88
CA ARG A 22 -0.08 16.11 -3.41
C ARG A 22 0.92 15.00 -3.18
N PRO A 23 2.04 15.03 -3.88
CA PRO A 23 3.17 14.19 -3.51
C PRO A 23 3.48 14.41 -2.03
N GLY A 24 3.78 13.35 -1.31
CA GLY A 24 3.99 13.44 0.12
C GLY A 24 2.76 13.20 0.95
N ALA A 25 1.65 12.82 0.34
CA ALA A 25 0.44 12.50 1.09
C ALA A 25 0.66 11.41 2.14
N VAL A 26 1.71 10.63 1.99
CA VAL A 26 2.09 9.64 3.00
C VAL A 26 2.44 10.28 4.34
N GLU A 27 2.64 11.59 4.36
CA GLU A 27 2.91 12.32 5.58
C GLU A 27 1.64 12.83 6.23
N GLY A 28 0.49 12.36 5.77
CA GLY A 28 -0.78 12.75 6.31
C GLY A 28 -0.91 12.42 7.79
N ARG A 29 -1.89 13.04 8.42
CA ARG A 29 -2.10 12.87 9.85
C ARG A 29 -2.53 11.44 10.14
N ALA A 30 -1.86 10.81 11.07
CA ALA A 30 -2.21 9.45 11.48
C ALA A 30 -3.54 9.45 12.24
N GLU A 31 -4.45 8.55 11.84
CA GLU A 31 -5.70 8.32 12.55
C GLU A 31 -5.49 7.40 13.74
N ALA A 32 -4.52 6.52 13.64
CA ALA A 32 -4.22 5.53 14.66
C ALA A 32 -2.86 4.94 14.36
N CYS A 33 -2.37 4.10 15.26
CA CYS A 33 -1.17 3.32 15.00
C CYS A 33 -1.56 1.86 14.92
N VAL A 34 -0.94 1.15 13.99
CA VAL A 34 -1.14 -0.29 13.81
C VAL A 34 0.18 -0.97 14.18
N PRO A 35 0.23 -1.78 15.24
CA PRO A 35 1.47 -2.48 15.59
C PRO A 35 1.71 -3.63 14.62
N VAL A 36 2.91 -3.64 14.04
CA VAL A 36 3.27 -4.60 13.01
C VAL A 36 4.63 -5.18 13.33
N SER A 37 4.77 -6.50 13.22
CA SER A 37 6.07 -7.14 13.40
C SER A 37 6.80 -7.18 12.07
N PHE A 38 7.88 -6.41 11.97
CA PHE A 38 8.72 -6.43 10.77
C PHE A 38 9.37 -7.80 10.59
N ASP A 39 9.69 -8.48 11.68
CA ASP A 39 10.29 -9.81 11.59
C ASP A 39 9.31 -10.82 10.96
N VAL A 40 8.06 -10.81 11.40
CA VAL A 40 7.04 -11.70 10.85
C VAL A 40 6.78 -11.40 9.39
N LEU A 41 6.79 -10.13 9.01
CA LEU A 41 6.51 -9.71 7.64
C LEU A 41 7.76 -9.67 6.76
N GLU A 42 8.92 -10.01 7.34
CA GLU A 42 10.20 -10.01 6.62
C GLU A 42 10.51 -8.64 6.00
N ILE A 43 10.25 -7.61 6.77
CA ILE A 43 10.57 -6.23 6.39
C ILE A 43 11.84 -5.83 7.16
N GLN A 44 12.75 -5.13 6.49
CA GLN A 44 13.96 -4.66 7.14
C GLN A 44 13.63 -3.63 8.22
N ARG A 45 14.37 -3.70 9.33
CA ARG A 45 14.04 -2.86 10.50
C ARG A 45 14.16 -1.37 10.25
N ASN A 46 14.98 -0.97 9.31
CA ASN A 46 15.12 0.44 8.97
C ASN A 46 14.14 0.90 7.89
N ALA A 47 13.25 0.05 7.44
CA ALA A 47 12.28 0.40 6.41
C ALA A 47 11.27 1.41 6.97
N ARG A 48 10.86 2.32 6.12
CA ARG A 48 9.84 3.31 6.47
C ARG A 48 8.53 2.85 5.87
N CYS A 49 7.55 2.60 6.72
CA CYS A 49 6.28 2.04 6.31
C CYS A 49 5.12 2.82 6.90
N PHE A 50 3.99 2.69 6.25
CA PHE A 50 2.74 3.26 6.72
C PHE A 50 1.61 2.33 6.33
N VAL A 51 0.42 2.58 6.87
CA VAL A 51 -0.75 1.73 6.65
C VAL A 51 -1.87 2.57 6.05
N LEU A 52 -2.57 2.00 5.08
CA LEU A 52 -3.77 2.60 4.53
C LEU A 52 -4.90 1.59 4.59
N LYS A 53 -6.12 2.11 4.64
CA LYS A 53 -7.31 1.28 4.56
C LYS A 53 -7.80 1.28 3.12
N VAL A 54 -8.09 0.09 2.60
CA VAL A 54 -8.53 -0.07 1.22
C VAL A 54 -9.99 0.28 1.09
N LYS A 55 -10.31 1.04 0.06
CA LYS A 55 -11.68 1.36 -0.28
C LYS A 55 -11.94 0.91 -1.71
N GLY A 56 -13.02 0.19 -1.89
CA GLY A 56 -13.43 -0.27 -3.22
C GLY A 56 -12.93 -1.65 -3.56
N ASP A 57 -13.16 -2.05 -4.81
CA ASP A 57 -12.97 -3.43 -5.25
C ASP A 57 -12.01 -3.57 -6.45
N SER A 58 -11.22 -2.54 -6.73
CA SER A 58 -10.36 -2.58 -7.90
C SER A 58 -9.24 -3.61 -7.83
N MET A 59 -8.97 -4.15 -6.64
CA MET A 59 -7.87 -5.08 -6.44
C MET A 59 -8.33 -6.46 -5.96
N ILE A 60 -9.58 -6.82 -6.16
CA ILE A 60 -10.11 -8.10 -5.66
C ILE A 60 -9.43 -9.31 -6.30
N GLY A 61 -8.95 -9.19 -7.53
CA GLY A 61 -8.22 -10.29 -8.16
C GLY A 61 -6.87 -10.57 -7.53
N ALA A 62 -6.35 -9.64 -6.77
CA ALA A 62 -5.13 -9.82 -5.98
C ALA A 62 -5.47 -10.16 -4.54
N HIS A 63 -6.74 -10.50 -4.25
CA HIS A 63 -7.21 -10.84 -2.91
C HIS A 63 -7.10 -9.68 -1.92
N ILE A 64 -7.25 -8.46 -2.40
CA ILE A 64 -7.32 -7.26 -1.57
C ILE A 64 -8.72 -6.72 -1.69
N VAL A 65 -9.44 -6.65 -0.57
CA VAL A 65 -10.84 -6.28 -0.56
C VAL A 65 -11.10 -5.03 0.26
N ASP A 66 -12.26 -4.44 0.06
CA ASP A 66 -12.68 -3.25 0.80
C ASP A 66 -12.55 -3.49 2.30
N GLY A 67 -11.95 -2.54 3.00
CA GLY A 67 -11.75 -2.63 4.44
C GLY A 67 -10.43 -3.21 4.87
N ASP A 68 -9.67 -3.83 3.97
CA ASP A 68 -8.36 -4.37 4.32
C ASP A 68 -7.41 -3.25 4.73
N LEU A 69 -6.49 -3.58 5.62
CA LEU A 69 -5.36 -2.71 5.90
C LEU A 69 -4.17 -3.18 5.07
N VAL A 70 -3.51 -2.25 4.42
CA VAL A 70 -2.34 -2.56 3.60
C VAL A 70 -1.12 -1.87 4.19
N VAL A 71 -0.05 -2.64 4.35
CA VAL A 71 1.24 -2.13 4.84
C VAL A 71 2.08 -1.81 3.63
N LEU A 72 2.51 -0.57 3.53
CA LEU A 72 3.23 -0.04 2.38
C LEU A 72 4.59 0.46 2.83
N GLU A 73 5.59 0.18 2.04
CA GLU A 73 6.96 0.61 2.33
C GLU A 73 7.38 1.68 1.33
N LEU A 74 8.04 2.74 1.83
CA LEU A 74 8.59 3.79 0.97
C LEU A 74 9.84 3.25 0.28
N ARG A 75 9.67 2.84 -0.97
CA ARG A 75 10.77 2.34 -1.79
C ARG A 75 10.37 2.42 -3.26
N PRO A 76 11.33 2.40 -4.17
CA PRO A 76 11.02 2.37 -5.59
C PRO A 76 10.28 1.08 -5.96
N PRO A 77 9.32 1.14 -6.86
CA PRO A 77 8.60 -0.06 -7.28
C PRO A 77 9.39 -0.83 -8.33
N HIS A 78 9.11 -2.13 -8.41
CA HIS A 78 9.53 -2.95 -9.54
C HIS A 78 8.31 -3.29 -10.38
N ASP A 79 8.52 -3.69 -11.62
CA ASP A 79 7.43 -4.10 -12.50
C ASP A 79 6.65 -5.24 -11.84
N GLY A 80 5.34 -5.10 -11.75
CA GLY A 80 4.48 -6.07 -11.10
C GLY A 80 4.16 -5.81 -9.64
N ALA A 81 4.82 -4.84 -9.02
CA ALA A 81 4.53 -4.52 -7.62
C ALA A 81 3.17 -3.87 -7.48
N ILE A 82 2.49 -4.14 -6.37
CA ILE A 82 1.27 -3.39 -6.02
C ILE A 82 1.72 -2.17 -5.26
N VAL A 83 1.20 -1.01 -5.65
CA VAL A 83 1.66 0.27 -5.11
C VAL A 83 0.49 1.16 -4.72
N ALA A 84 0.74 2.01 -3.74
CA ALA A 84 -0.07 3.20 -3.52
C ALA A 84 0.60 4.31 -4.31
N ALA A 85 -0.19 5.03 -5.11
CA ALA A 85 0.35 6.02 -6.02
C ALA A 85 -0.61 7.19 -6.19
N LEU A 86 -0.04 8.33 -6.57
CA LEU A 86 -0.83 9.44 -7.10
C LEU A 86 -0.64 9.42 -8.61
N ILE A 87 -1.74 9.32 -9.33
CA ILE A 87 -1.74 9.41 -10.78
C ILE A 87 -2.53 10.64 -11.16
N ASP A 88 -1.83 11.59 -11.77
CA ASP A 88 -2.40 12.91 -12.11
C ASP A 88 -3.14 13.51 -10.91
N GLY A 89 -2.56 13.35 -9.72
CA GLY A 89 -3.09 13.91 -8.48
C GLY A 89 -4.11 13.06 -7.74
N GLU A 90 -4.54 11.94 -8.30
CA GLU A 90 -5.52 11.08 -7.64
C GLU A 90 -4.85 9.87 -7.00
N ALA A 91 -5.18 9.61 -5.75
CA ALA A 91 -4.58 8.50 -5.00
C ALA A 91 -5.29 7.19 -5.32
N THR A 92 -4.52 6.13 -5.49
CA THR A 92 -5.06 4.82 -5.82
C THR A 92 -4.11 3.71 -5.38
N LEU A 93 -4.65 2.50 -5.23
CA LEU A 93 -3.86 1.29 -5.00
C LEU A 93 -4.03 0.42 -6.24
N LYS A 94 -2.94 0.11 -6.94
CA LYS A 94 -2.99 -0.62 -8.20
C LYS A 94 -1.69 -1.39 -8.39
N ARG A 95 -1.67 -2.24 -9.42
CA ARG A 95 -0.44 -2.89 -9.82
C ARG A 95 0.35 -1.97 -10.74
N TYR A 96 1.63 -1.81 -10.42
CA TYR A 96 2.55 -1.02 -11.22
C TYR A 96 3.10 -1.90 -12.33
N VAL A 97 2.92 -1.49 -13.56
CA VAL A 97 3.34 -2.28 -14.73
C VAL A 97 4.13 -1.38 -15.67
N VAL A 98 5.21 -1.94 -16.23
CA VAL A 98 6.04 -1.20 -17.18
C VAL A 98 5.98 -1.91 -18.52
N ARG A 99 5.59 -1.18 -19.57
CA ARG A 99 5.61 -1.69 -20.95
C ARG A 99 6.39 -0.72 -21.81
N ASN A 100 7.37 -1.24 -22.53
CA ASN A 100 8.21 -0.44 -23.42
C ASN A 100 8.80 0.76 -22.68
N GLY A 101 9.25 0.52 -21.44
CA GLY A 101 9.85 1.57 -20.62
C GLY A 101 8.88 2.59 -20.04
N ARG A 102 7.59 2.41 -20.22
CA ARG A 102 6.58 3.36 -19.72
C ARG A 102 5.75 2.73 -18.63
N PRO A 103 5.61 3.41 -17.48
CA PRO A 103 4.79 2.89 -16.40
C PRO A 103 3.32 3.19 -16.61
N PHE A 104 2.49 2.25 -16.18
CA PHE A 104 1.05 2.48 -16.07
C PHE A 104 0.54 1.68 -14.88
N LEU A 105 -0.69 1.95 -14.48
CA LEU A 105 -1.31 1.29 -13.33
C LEU A 105 -2.44 0.38 -13.80
N LYS A 106 -2.47 -0.82 -13.26
CA LYS A 106 -3.45 -1.82 -13.64
C LYS A 106 -4.22 -2.29 -12.42
N ALA A 107 -5.54 -2.23 -12.48
CA ALA A 107 -6.38 -2.84 -11.48
C ALA A 107 -6.34 -4.36 -11.61
N GLU A 108 -6.60 -5.07 -10.52
CA GLU A 108 -6.78 -6.51 -10.53
C GLU A 108 -8.27 -6.80 -10.53
N ASN A 109 -8.97 -6.21 -11.49
CA ASN A 109 -10.40 -6.36 -11.68
C ASN A 109 -10.71 -5.88 -13.11
N PRO A 110 -11.21 -6.78 -13.97
CA PRO A 110 -11.42 -6.43 -15.37
C PRO A 110 -12.48 -5.34 -15.61
N ARG A 111 -13.24 -4.99 -14.58
CA ARG A 111 -14.21 -3.90 -14.69
C ARG A 111 -13.56 -2.52 -14.70
N TYR A 112 -12.27 -2.44 -14.38
CA TYR A 112 -11.55 -1.18 -14.29
C TYR A 112 -10.55 -1.07 -15.43
N PRO A 113 -10.48 0.08 -16.10
CA PRO A 113 -9.50 0.26 -17.17
C PRO A 113 -8.10 0.45 -16.61
N GLU A 114 -7.11 0.22 -17.47
CA GLU A 114 -5.74 0.58 -17.14
C GLU A 114 -5.62 2.10 -17.10
N LEU A 115 -4.78 2.56 -16.18
CA LEU A 115 -4.57 4.00 -16.00
C LEU A 115 -3.17 4.36 -16.50
N VAL A 116 -3.16 5.19 -17.53
CA VAL A 116 -1.92 5.71 -18.12
C VAL A 116 -1.77 7.14 -17.64
N PRO A 117 -0.67 7.50 -16.99
CA PRO A 117 -0.53 8.86 -16.50
C PRO A 117 -0.42 9.84 -17.65
N ALA A 118 -1.23 10.89 -17.60
CA ALA A 118 -1.21 11.95 -18.62
C ALA A 118 -0.17 13.01 -18.26
N GLN A 119 0.07 13.23 -16.99
CA GLN A 119 0.98 14.26 -16.52
C GLN A 119 2.00 13.71 -15.54
N GLU A 120 1.57 13.05 -14.48
CA GLU A 120 2.47 12.67 -13.42
C GLU A 120 2.05 11.38 -12.75
N LEU A 121 3.03 10.56 -12.40
CA LEU A 121 2.84 9.37 -11.58
C LEU A 121 3.83 9.44 -10.41
N VAL A 122 3.30 9.45 -9.18
CA VAL A 122 4.12 9.48 -7.98
C VAL A 122 3.84 8.22 -7.18
N ILE A 123 4.87 7.42 -6.97
CA ILE A 123 4.73 6.21 -6.15
C ILE A 123 4.90 6.61 -4.68
N GLN A 124 3.92 6.29 -3.87
CA GLN A 124 3.95 6.63 -2.45
C GLN A 124 4.44 5.48 -1.60
N GLY A 125 4.20 4.25 -2.01
CA GLY A 125 4.67 3.08 -1.28
C GLY A 125 4.40 1.81 -2.03
N VAL A 126 5.14 0.77 -1.66
CA VAL A 126 5.04 -0.57 -2.27
C VAL A 126 4.43 -1.52 -1.24
N LEU A 127 3.47 -2.31 -1.68
CA LEU A 127 2.76 -3.24 -0.80
C LEU A 127 3.69 -4.29 -0.22
N ARG A 128 3.65 -4.46 1.10
CA ARG A 128 4.41 -5.47 1.79
C ARG A 128 3.53 -6.50 2.50
N ALA A 129 2.33 -6.11 2.91
CA ALA A 129 1.44 -7.02 3.62
C ALA A 129 0.01 -6.53 3.58
N VAL A 130 -0.92 -7.46 3.75
CA VAL A 130 -2.34 -7.17 3.88
C VAL A 130 -2.80 -7.75 5.21
N VAL A 131 -3.54 -6.97 5.98
CA VAL A 131 -4.06 -7.39 7.26
C VAL A 131 -5.58 -7.33 7.21
N ARG A 132 -6.22 -8.43 7.51
CA ARG A 132 -7.67 -8.53 7.47
C ARG A 132 -8.16 -9.28 8.69
N LYS A 133 -9.24 -8.78 9.29
CA LYS A 133 -9.86 -9.46 10.39
C LYS A 133 -10.73 -10.60 9.85
N ALA A 134 -10.54 -11.79 10.37
CA ALA A 134 -11.31 -12.94 9.95
C ALA A 134 -12.72 -12.88 10.51
N GLY A 135 -13.66 -13.51 9.82
CA GLY A 135 -15.01 -13.66 10.34
C GLY A 135 -15.88 -12.44 10.26
N ALA A 136 -15.48 -11.47 9.49
CA ALA A 136 -16.28 -10.26 9.35
C ALA A 136 -17.44 -10.44 8.39
#